data_bd9da2b7b857bbe271fac0c595dc8565
#
_entry.id   bd9da2b7b857bbe271fac0c595dc8565
#
_cell.length_a   1.000
_cell.length_b   1.000
_cell.length_c   1.000
_cell.angle_alpha   90.00
_cell.angle_beta   90.00
_cell.angle_gamma   90.00
#
_symmetry.space_group_name_H-M   'P 1'
#
loop_
_entity.id
_entity.type
_entity.pdbx_description
1 polymer ?
#
loop_
_entity_poly.entity_id
_entity_poly.type
_entity_poly.pdbx_seq_one_letter_code
_entity_poly.pdbx_strand_id
1 'polypeptide(L)'
;MCRPPHLLHQALKAFKLTGVSGAYWKGDKDNKMLTRINGVAFATKEELDEHMHMLEEAKKRDHRKIGREMDLFMMRDEAPGFPFFLPNGMILKNTLLDYWREIHHKAGYVEISTPLIMNKQLWKTSGHWDHYKDNMYSTVIDDEEYCIKPMNCPGGVLVYASKPHSYRELPIRAGEIGLV
;
A
#
# COMPACT_ATOMS: atom_id res chain seq x y z
N MET A 1 19.36 -7.48 25.94
CA MET A 1 19.09 -7.70 27.37
C MET A 1 18.08 -6.70 27.87
N CYS A 2 17.06 -7.14 28.59
CA CYS A 2 16.07 -6.25 29.19
C CYS A 2 16.70 -5.46 30.34
N ARG A 3 16.23 -4.21 30.53
CA ARG A 3 16.63 -3.38 31.66
C ARG A 3 15.49 -3.33 32.69
N PRO A 4 15.74 -3.40 34.01
CA PRO A 4 14.70 -3.21 35.03
C PRO A 4 14.07 -1.80 34.96
N PRO A 5 12.83 -1.63 35.49
CA PRO A 5 12.09 -2.63 36.25
C PRO A 5 11.34 -3.66 35.39
N HIS A 6 11.26 -4.90 35.89
CA HIS A 6 10.48 -5.96 35.28
C HIS A 6 9.21 -6.22 36.07
N LEU A 7 8.09 -6.46 35.38
CA LEU A 7 6.88 -6.97 36.00
C LEU A 7 7.13 -8.40 36.53
N LEU A 8 6.64 -8.68 37.73
CA LEU A 8 6.61 -10.04 38.22
C LEU A 8 5.71 -10.87 37.30
N HIS A 9 6.21 -12.02 36.83
CA HIS A 9 5.46 -12.90 35.89
C HIS A 9 4.09 -13.32 36.45
N GLN A 10 3.92 -13.34 37.76
CA GLN A 10 2.63 -13.63 38.44
C GLN A 10 1.53 -12.58 38.15
N ALA A 11 1.94 -11.37 37.71
CA ALA A 11 0.99 -10.31 37.31
C ALA A 11 0.45 -10.50 35.87
N LEU A 12 1.11 -11.32 35.05
CA LEU A 12 0.72 -11.59 33.66
C LEU A 12 -0.24 -12.80 33.64
N LYS A 13 -1.54 -12.55 33.79
CA LYS A 13 -2.57 -13.59 33.80
C LYS A 13 -3.21 -13.85 32.43
N ALA A 14 -3.26 -12.83 31.60
CA ALA A 14 -3.90 -12.87 30.29
C ALA A 14 -2.85 -12.64 29.19
N PHE A 15 -2.14 -13.69 28.78
CA PHE A 15 -1.19 -13.64 27.68
C PHE A 15 -1.27 -14.88 26.80
N LYS A 16 -0.85 -14.75 25.55
CA LYS A 16 -0.73 -15.87 24.61
C LYS A 16 0.48 -15.67 23.71
N LEU A 17 1.25 -16.74 23.50
CA LEU A 17 2.30 -16.76 22.49
C LEU A 17 1.65 -16.93 21.12
N THR A 18 2.00 -16.05 20.16
CA THR A 18 1.36 -15.98 18.84
C THR A 18 2.25 -16.50 17.72
N GLY A 19 3.55 -16.65 17.94
CA GLY A 19 4.42 -17.20 16.92
C GLY A 19 5.90 -17.21 17.30
N VAL A 20 6.65 -17.93 16.49
CA VAL A 20 8.12 -17.99 16.55
C VAL A 20 8.66 -17.69 15.15
N SER A 21 9.66 -16.83 15.04
CA SER A 21 10.31 -16.47 13.79
C SER A 21 11.80 -16.21 13.96
N GLY A 22 12.56 -16.25 12.86
CA GLY A 22 13.94 -15.78 12.85
C GLY A 22 14.00 -14.25 12.88
N ALA A 23 15.04 -13.70 13.49
CA ALA A 23 15.35 -12.29 13.44
C ALA A 23 16.86 -12.08 13.50
N TYR A 24 17.41 -11.30 12.59
CA TYR A 24 18.82 -10.95 12.65
C TYR A 24 19.10 -9.96 13.78
N TRP A 25 20.21 -10.16 14.48
CA TRP A 25 20.62 -9.25 15.56
C TRP A 25 20.77 -7.84 15.04
N LYS A 26 20.11 -6.89 15.68
CA LYS A 26 20.04 -5.47 15.29
C LYS A 26 19.46 -5.21 13.87
N GLY A 27 18.74 -6.17 13.29
CA GLY A 27 18.13 -6.01 11.96
C GLY A 27 19.09 -6.16 10.78
N ASP A 28 20.33 -6.48 11.03
CA ASP A 28 21.38 -6.64 10.03
C ASP A 28 21.52 -8.12 9.64
N LYS A 29 21.37 -8.42 8.34
CA LYS A 29 21.41 -9.78 7.78
C LYS A 29 22.75 -10.50 7.95
N ASP A 30 23.84 -9.72 8.12
CA ASP A 30 25.19 -10.24 8.30
C ASP A 30 25.46 -10.64 9.76
N ASN A 31 24.57 -10.27 10.67
CA ASN A 31 24.62 -10.65 12.07
C ASN A 31 23.97 -12.01 12.35
N LYS A 32 24.26 -12.53 13.54
CA LYS A 32 23.70 -13.80 14.01
C LYS A 32 22.18 -13.80 14.00
N MET A 33 21.60 -14.85 13.41
CA MET A 33 20.17 -15.10 13.47
C MET A 33 19.77 -15.56 14.88
N LEU A 34 18.76 -14.90 15.44
CA LEU A 34 18.16 -15.19 16.73
C LEU A 34 16.74 -15.71 16.55
N THR A 35 16.24 -16.41 17.55
CA THR A 35 14.82 -16.79 17.62
C THR A 35 14.02 -15.66 18.26
N ARG A 36 13.03 -15.14 17.52
CA ARG A 36 12.06 -14.18 18.03
C ARG A 36 10.79 -14.90 18.44
N ILE A 37 10.40 -14.76 19.69
CA ILE A 37 9.14 -15.26 20.21
C ILE A 37 8.19 -14.08 20.34
N ASN A 38 7.05 -14.15 19.65
CA ASN A 38 6.01 -13.13 19.66
C ASN A 38 4.86 -13.58 20.57
N GLY A 39 4.30 -12.64 21.30
CA GLY A 39 3.14 -12.86 22.13
C GLY A 39 2.36 -11.57 22.35
N VAL A 40 1.14 -11.71 22.84
CA VAL A 40 0.27 -10.60 23.24
C VAL A 40 -0.12 -10.78 24.69
N ALA A 41 -0.33 -9.68 25.40
CA ALA A 41 -0.79 -9.66 26.79
C ALA A 41 -1.81 -8.54 26.98
N PHE A 42 -2.83 -8.82 27.79
CA PHE A 42 -3.93 -7.90 28.11
C PHE A 42 -4.12 -7.82 29.61
N ALA A 43 -4.92 -6.85 30.07
CA ALA A 43 -5.22 -6.69 31.46
C ALA A 43 -6.15 -7.80 31.99
N THR A 44 -7.09 -8.25 31.14
CA THR A 44 -8.06 -9.30 31.48
C THR A 44 -8.02 -10.44 30.45
N LYS A 45 -8.56 -11.58 30.85
CA LYS A 45 -8.67 -12.74 29.96
C LYS A 45 -9.72 -12.49 28.86
N GLU A 46 -10.77 -11.77 29.18
CA GLU A 46 -11.85 -11.40 28.26
C GLU A 46 -11.29 -10.57 27.10
N GLU A 47 -10.46 -9.56 27.38
CA GLU A 47 -9.79 -8.76 26.36
C GLU A 47 -8.84 -9.59 25.48
N LEU A 48 -8.12 -10.57 26.07
CA LEU A 48 -7.28 -11.48 25.32
C LEU A 48 -8.12 -12.37 24.39
N ASP A 49 -9.20 -12.94 24.87
CA ASP A 49 -10.08 -13.82 24.10
C ASP A 49 -10.76 -13.03 22.95
N GLU A 50 -11.20 -11.81 23.19
CA GLU A 50 -11.73 -10.90 22.14
C GLU A 50 -10.68 -10.60 21.08
N HIS A 51 -9.47 -10.26 21.48
CA HIS A 51 -8.35 -10.03 20.55
C HIS A 51 -8.03 -11.27 19.72
N MET A 52 -7.99 -12.46 20.34
CA MET A 52 -7.75 -13.69 19.61
C MET A 52 -8.86 -14.01 18.62
N HIS A 53 -10.13 -13.78 19.00
CA HIS A 53 -11.27 -13.91 18.10
C HIS A 53 -11.17 -12.96 16.92
N MET A 54 -10.81 -11.69 17.17
CA MET A 54 -10.58 -10.69 16.11
C MET A 54 -9.48 -11.13 15.13
N LEU A 55 -8.38 -11.71 15.63
CA LEU A 55 -7.31 -12.23 14.77
C LEU A 55 -7.77 -13.44 13.93
N GLU A 56 -8.61 -14.31 14.46
CA GLU A 56 -9.17 -15.43 13.70
C GLU A 56 -10.12 -14.94 12.62
N GLU A 57 -10.98 -13.98 12.94
CA GLU A 57 -11.87 -13.35 11.96
C GLU A 57 -11.08 -12.60 10.86
N ALA A 58 -10.00 -11.91 11.23
CA ALA A 58 -9.13 -11.26 10.25
C ALA A 58 -8.50 -12.27 9.27
N LYS A 59 -8.08 -13.45 9.74
CA LYS A 59 -7.58 -14.53 8.87
C LYS A 59 -8.63 -15.06 7.90
N LYS A 60 -9.89 -15.15 8.32
CA LYS A 60 -10.99 -15.57 7.44
C LYS A 60 -11.27 -14.54 6.35
N ARG A 61 -11.02 -13.25 6.65
CA ARG A 61 -11.24 -12.12 5.75
C ARG A 61 -9.99 -11.73 4.95
N ASP A 62 -8.95 -12.57 4.92
CA ASP A 62 -7.76 -12.30 4.11
C ASP A 62 -8.15 -12.22 2.63
N HIS A 63 -7.99 -11.03 2.04
CA HIS A 63 -8.34 -10.76 0.64
C HIS A 63 -7.60 -11.68 -0.35
N ARG A 64 -6.39 -12.13 -0.01
CA ARG A 64 -5.60 -13.04 -0.85
C ARG A 64 -6.22 -14.43 -0.92
N LYS A 65 -6.83 -14.88 0.20
CA LYS A 65 -7.56 -16.14 0.26
C LYS A 65 -8.90 -16.00 -0.47
N ILE A 66 -9.71 -15.04 -0.05
CA ILE A 66 -11.04 -14.79 -0.64
C ILE A 66 -10.95 -14.51 -2.14
N GLY A 67 -9.98 -13.69 -2.55
CA GLY A 67 -9.79 -13.34 -3.96
C GLY A 67 -9.47 -14.53 -4.85
N ARG A 68 -8.70 -15.51 -4.34
CA ARG A 68 -8.45 -16.77 -5.06
C ARG A 68 -9.69 -17.69 -5.08
N GLU A 69 -10.37 -17.83 -3.94
CA GLU A 69 -11.58 -18.67 -3.84
C GLU A 69 -12.72 -18.15 -4.71
N MET A 70 -12.78 -16.86 -4.96
CA MET A 70 -13.80 -16.20 -5.81
C MET A 70 -13.34 -15.97 -7.26
N ASP A 71 -12.16 -16.42 -7.64
CA ASP A 71 -11.56 -16.17 -8.96
C ASP A 71 -11.50 -14.68 -9.33
N LEU A 72 -11.09 -13.83 -8.36
CA LEU A 72 -10.98 -12.39 -8.60
C LEU A 72 -9.66 -12.01 -9.25
N PHE A 73 -8.57 -12.67 -8.87
CA PHE A 73 -7.24 -12.41 -9.41
C PHE A 73 -6.31 -13.61 -9.23
N MET A 74 -5.24 -13.62 -10.00
CA MET A 74 -4.13 -14.57 -9.87
C MET A 74 -2.80 -13.83 -9.78
N MET A 75 -1.83 -14.48 -9.16
CA MET A 75 -0.42 -14.04 -9.13
C MET A 75 0.40 -14.95 -10.01
N ARG A 76 1.37 -14.39 -10.73
CA ARG A 76 2.24 -15.12 -11.64
C ARG A 76 3.69 -14.67 -11.46
N ASP A 77 4.62 -15.58 -11.74
CA ASP A 77 6.06 -15.32 -11.64
C ASP A 77 6.57 -14.30 -12.67
N GLU A 78 5.83 -14.16 -13.79
CA GLU A 78 6.13 -13.18 -14.83
C GLU A 78 5.90 -11.72 -14.39
N ALA A 79 5.13 -11.50 -13.31
CA ALA A 79 4.87 -10.19 -12.74
C ALA A 79 4.80 -10.27 -11.21
N PRO A 80 5.92 -10.49 -10.53
CA PRO A 80 5.96 -10.67 -9.08
C PRO A 80 5.45 -9.40 -8.37
N GLY A 81 4.46 -9.58 -7.51
CA GLY A 81 3.83 -8.47 -6.78
C GLY A 81 2.65 -7.78 -7.51
N PHE A 82 2.43 -8.06 -8.80
CA PHE A 82 1.35 -7.47 -9.58
C PHE A 82 0.23 -8.49 -9.84
N PRO A 83 -1.02 -8.22 -9.40
CA PRO A 83 -2.13 -9.13 -9.63
C PRO A 83 -2.66 -9.04 -11.06
N PHE A 84 -2.95 -10.19 -11.66
CA PHE A 84 -3.73 -10.29 -12.88
C PHE A 84 -5.21 -10.41 -12.51
N PHE A 85 -6.01 -9.42 -12.83
CA PHE A 85 -7.44 -9.45 -12.56
C PHE A 85 -8.14 -10.39 -13.53
N LEU A 86 -8.92 -11.32 -13.00
CA LEU A 86 -9.78 -12.25 -13.74
C LEU A 86 -11.15 -11.62 -14.01
N PRO A 87 -12.03 -12.24 -14.83
CA PRO A 87 -13.32 -11.66 -15.15
C PRO A 87 -14.16 -11.25 -13.93
N ASN A 88 -14.24 -12.10 -12.90
CA ASN A 88 -14.96 -11.77 -11.66
C ASN A 88 -14.33 -10.58 -10.92
N GLY A 89 -13.01 -10.52 -10.90
CA GLY A 89 -12.27 -9.39 -10.32
C GLY A 89 -12.50 -8.10 -11.07
N MET A 90 -12.62 -8.15 -12.41
CA MET A 90 -12.94 -6.98 -13.21
C MET A 90 -14.37 -6.48 -12.99
N ILE A 91 -15.33 -7.36 -12.76
CA ILE A 91 -16.70 -6.96 -12.37
C ILE A 91 -16.64 -6.17 -11.06
N LEU A 92 -15.99 -6.72 -10.03
CA LEU A 92 -15.84 -6.05 -8.74
C LEU A 92 -15.14 -4.69 -8.88
N LYS A 93 -14.00 -4.68 -9.59
CA LYS A 93 -13.22 -3.46 -9.82
C LYS A 93 -14.05 -2.39 -10.53
N ASN A 94 -14.73 -2.73 -11.61
CA ASN A 94 -15.53 -1.77 -12.36
C ASN A 94 -16.71 -1.25 -11.54
N THR A 95 -17.39 -2.10 -10.76
CA THR A 95 -18.46 -1.66 -9.85
C THR A 95 -17.96 -0.61 -8.85
N LEU A 96 -16.77 -0.80 -8.26
CA LEU A 96 -16.18 0.18 -7.36
C LEU A 96 -15.77 1.47 -8.09
N LEU A 97 -15.20 1.36 -9.30
CA LEU A 97 -14.83 2.51 -10.12
C LEU A 97 -16.04 3.33 -10.54
N ASP A 98 -17.13 2.67 -10.92
CA ASP A 98 -18.38 3.35 -11.32
C ASP A 98 -19.01 4.09 -10.14
N TYR A 99 -19.02 3.48 -8.95
CA TYR A 99 -19.44 4.15 -7.72
C TYR A 99 -18.52 5.35 -7.40
N TRP A 100 -17.20 5.20 -7.52
CA TRP A 100 -16.26 6.30 -7.33
C TRP A 100 -16.54 7.46 -8.30
N ARG A 101 -16.75 7.17 -9.58
CA ARG A 101 -17.09 8.17 -10.60
C ARG A 101 -18.40 8.89 -10.28
N GLU A 102 -19.42 8.13 -9.87
CA GLU A 102 -20.72 8.70 -9.50
C GLU A 102 -20.60 9.74 -8.37
N ILE A 103 -19.93 9.38 -7.27
CA ILE A 103 -19.81 10.28 -6.11
C ILE A 103 -18.91 11.49 -6.41
N HIS A 104 -17.82 11.31 -7.17
CA HIS A 104 -16.91 12.39 -7.53
C HIS A 104 -17.54 13.35 -8.54
N HIS A 105 -18.26 12.84 -9.52
CA HIS A 105 -18.98 13.67 -10.48
C HIS A 105 -20.05 14.52 -9.77
N LYS A 106 -20.83 13.95 -8.85
CA LYS A 106 -21.79 14.71 -8.01
C LYS A 106 -21.10 15.80 -7.16
N ALA A 107 -19.88 15.58 -6.74
CA ALA A 107 -19.08 16.56 -6.00
C ALA A 107 -18.35 17.60 -6.90
N GLY A 108 -18.59 17.56 -8.22
CA GLY A 108 -18.01 18.49 -9.17
C GLY A 108 -16.56 18.20 -9.55
N TYR A 109 -16.09 16.97 -9.41
CA TYR A 109 -14.80 16.53 -9.90
C TYR A 109 -14.87 16.18 -11.38
N VAL A 110 -13.78 16.46 -12.10
CA VAL A 110 -13.52 15.99 -13.46
C VAL A 110 -12.47 14.89 -13.44
N GLU A 111 -12.66 13.85 -14.21
CA GLU A 111 -11.70 12.76 -14.32
C GLU A 111 -10.60 13.16 -15.31
N ILE A 112 -9.34 12.94 -14.92
CA ILE A 112 -8.16 13.13 -15.77
C ILE A 112 -7.38 11.83 -15.84
N SER A 113 -6.49 11.70 -16.81
CA SER A 113 -5.56 10.57 -16.92
C SER A 113 -4.19 11.08 -17.35
N THR A 114 -3.15 10.65 -16.66
CA THR A 114 -1.77 11.01 -16.95
C THR A 114 -0.98 9.79 -17.44
N PRO A 115 0.07 9.98 -18.26
CA PRO A 115 0.90 8.86 -18.74
C PRO A 115 1.49 8.03 -17.60
N LEU A 116 1.61 6.72 -17.83
CA LEU A 116 2.25 5.81 -16.88
C LEU A 116 3.75 6.04 -16.79
N ILE A 117 4.40 6.34 -17.93
CA ILE A 117 5.83 6.55 -18.05
C ILE A 117 6.07 8.01 -18.35
N MET A 118 6.94 8.67 -17.57
CA MET A 118 7.29 10.06 -17.73
C MET A 118 8.79 10.27 -17.54
N ASN A 119 9.32 11.37 -18.11
CA ASN A 119 10.73 11.73 -18.07
C ASN A 119 11.21 11.93 -16.62
N LYS A 120 12.40 11.47 -16.33
CA LYS A 120 13.09 11.58 -15.02
C LYS A 120 13.12 12.99 -14.47
N GLN A 121 13.19 14.02 -15.35
CA GLN A 121 13.27 15.41 -14.90
C GLN A 121 12.06 15.82 -14.04
N LEU A 122 10.87 15.31 -14.36
CA LEU A 122 9.67 15.53 -13.55
C LEU A 122 9.85 15.05 -12.11
N TRP A 123 10.46 13.88 -11.96
CA TRP A 123 10.69 13.25 -10.65
C TRP A 123 11.76 13.96 -9.84
N LYS A 124 12.75 14.56 -10.49
CA LYS A 124 13.73 15.45 -9.84
C LYS A 124 13.06 16.74 -9.37
N THR A 125 12.28 17.39 -10.23
CA THR A 125 11.58 18.63 -9.90
C THR A 125 10.59 18.45 -8.75
N SER A 126 9.92 17.32 -8.68
CA SER A 126 8.95 17.00 -7.63
C SER A 126 9.56 16.41 -6.35
N GLY A 127 10.89 16.16 -6.31
CA GLY A 127 11.61 15.58 -5.18
C GLY A 127 11.47 14.07 -5.02
N HIS A 128 10.64 13.40 -5.83
CA HIS A 128 10.44 11.94 -5.73
C HIS A 128 11.73 11.17 -6.03
N TRP A 129 12.57 11.67 -6.94
CA TRP A 129 13.82 11.03 -7.29
C TRP A 129 14.75 10.84 -6.09
N ASP A 130 14.86 11.82 -5.22
CA ASP A 130 15.77 11.78 -4.07
C ASP A 130 15.32 10.80 -2.99
N HIS A 131 14.00 10.55 -2.90
CA HIS A 131 13.42 9.70 -1.86
C HIS A 131 13.05 8.29 -2.31
N TYR A 132 12.77 8.08 -3.61
CA TYR A 132 12.19 6.82 -4.11
C TYR A 132 13.00 6.17 -5.23
N LYS A 133 14.14 6.74 -5.64
CA LYS A 133 14.97 6.26 -6.77
C LYS A 133 15.18 4.74 -6.75
N ASP A 134 15.53 4.17 -5.60
CA ASP A 134 15.85 2.76 -5.47
C ASP A 134 14.62 1.83 -5.59
N ASN A 135 13.42 2.40 -5.52
CA ASN A 135 12.14 1.71 -5.63
C ASN A 135 11.36 2.07 -6.90
N MET A 136 11.96 2.84 -7.81
CA MET A 136 11.33 3.23 -9.07
C MET A 136 11.83 2.37 -10.23
N TYR A 137 10.91 1.90 -11.05
CA TYR A 137 11.26 1.28 -12.32
C TYR A 137 11.66 2.36 -13.32
N SER A 138 12.88 2.27 -13.84
CA SER A 138 13.41 3.21 -14.84
C SER A 138 13.87 2.48 -16.09
N THR A 139 13.83 3.19 -17.21
CA THR A 139 14.34 2.73 -18.51
C THR A 139 15.00 3.90 -19.23
N VAL A 140 15.85 3.58 -20.20
CA VAL A 140 16.49 4.58 -21.07
C VAL A 140 16.01 4.36 -22.52
N ILE A 141 15.50 5.41 -23.14
CA ILE A 141 15.02 5.44 -24.51
C ILE A 141 15.63 6.68 -25.18
N ASP A 142 16.32 6.49 -26.30
CA ASP A 142 16.97 7.58 -27.05
C ASP A 142 17.88 8.47 -26.17
N ASP A 143 18.71 7.83 -25.32
CA ASP A 143 19.60 8.47 -24.34
C ASP A 143 18.90 9.32 -23.25
N GLU A 144 17.58 9.28 -23.19
CA GLU A 144 16.79 9.90 -22.14
C GLU A 144 16.27 8.88 -21.13
N GLU A 145 16.29 9.22 -19.85
CA GLU A 145 15.83 8.37 -18.76
C GLU A 145 14.36 8.66 -18.42
N TYR A 146 13.56 7.58 -18.47
CA TYR A 146 12.14 7.58 -18.14
C TYR A 146 11.87 6.67 -16.94
N CYS A 147 10.82 6.98 -16.20
CA CYS A 147 10.40 6.20 -15.04
C CYS A 147 8.91 5.91 -15.09
N ILE A 148 8.52 4.73 -14.60
CA ILE A 148 7.13 4.45 -14.24
C ILE A 148 6.78 5.35 -13.07
N LYS A 149 5.64 6.03 -13.14
CA LYS A 149 5.23 6.97 -12.10
C LYS A 149 5.00 6.27 -10.75
N PRO A 150 5.66 6.70 -9.68
CA PRO A 150 5.39 6.20 -8.33
C PRO A 150 4.15 6.85 -7.70
N MET A 151 3.69 7.96 -8.29
CA MET A 151 2.53 8.74 -7.85
C MET A 151 1.89 9.48 -9.02
N ASN A 152 0.57 9.71 -8.93
CA ASN A 152 -0.19 10.46 -9.94
C ASN A 152 -0.01 11.99 -9.83
N CYS A 153 0.28 12.51 -8.62
CA CYS A 153 0.26 13.94 -8.31
C CYS A 153 1.10 14.83 -9.25
N PRO A 154 2.37 14.50 -9.58
CA PRO A 154 3.16 15.33 -10.47
C PRO A 154 2.56 15.45 -11.87
N GLY A 155 1.99 14.38 -12.42
CA GLY A 155 1.26 14.41 -13.69
C GLY A 155 0.01 15.30 -13.62
N GLY A 156 -0.74 15.22 -12.55
CA GLY A 156 -1.90 16.09 -12.31
C GLY A 156 -1.52 17.58 -12.24
N VAL A 157 -0.37 17.90 -11.63
CA VAL A 157 0.15 19.28 -11.62
C VAL A 157 0.50 19.76 -13.03
N LEU A 158 1.06 18.90 -13.90
CA LEU A 158 1.31 19.25 -15.29
C LEU A 158 0.00 19.54 -16.06
N VAL A 159 -1.04 18.75 -15.80
CA VAL A 159 -2.38 19.00 -16.37
C VAL A 159 -2.91 20.36 -15.90
N TYR A 160 -2.80 20.67 -14.62
CA TYR A 160 -3.17 21.99 -14.08
C TYR A 160 -2.38 23.12 -14.74
N ALA A 161 -1.08 22.96 -14.87
CA ALA A 161 -0.18 23.98 -15.44
C ALA A 161 -0.29 24.13 -16.97
N SER A 162 -1.07 23.29 -17.67
CA SER A 162 -1.20 23.30 -19.13
C SER A 162 -1.83 24.58 -19.68
N LYS A 163 -2.54 25.36 -18.84
CA LYS A 163 -3.14 26.64 -19.18
C LYS A 163 -3.17 27.54 -17.94
N PRO A 164 -3.23 28.88 -18.15
CA PRO A 164 -3.44 29.83 -17.07
C PRO A 164 -4.85 29.67 -16.48
N HIS A 165 -4.97 29.81 -15.16
CA HIS A 165 -6.22 29.75 -14.44
C HIS A 165 -6.52 31.07 -13.74
N SER A 166 -7.77 31.54 -13.82
CA SER A 166 -8.24 32.63 -13.00
C SER A 166 -8.52 32.15 -11.57
N TYR A 167 -8.29 33.02 -10.58
CA TYR A 167 -8.70 32.74 -9.20
C TYR A 167 -10.21 32.45 -9.06
N ARG A 168 -11.03 32.91 -10.01
CA ARG A 168 -12.48 32.67 -10.04
C ARG A 168 -12.84 31.24 -10.45
N GLU A 169 -11.90 30.50 -11.06
CA GLU A 169 -12.09 29.09 -11.45
C GLU A 169 -11.78 28.13 -10.31
N LEU A 170 -11.22 28.65 -9.20
CA LEU A 170 -10.86 27.85 -8.04
C LEU A 170 -12.06 27.61 -7.10
N PRO A 171 -12.14 26.44 -6.46
CA PRO A 171 -11.20 25.33 -6.55
C PRO A 171 -11.39 24.47 -7.80
N ILE A 172 -10.27 24.06 -8.42
CA ILE A 172 -10.28 23.04 -9.47
C ILE A 172 -10.26 21.66 -8.81
N ARG A 173 -11.24 20.85 -9.16
CA ARG A 173 -11.37 19.47 -8.63
C ARG A 173 -11.10 18.49 -9.76
N ALA A 174 -9.91 17.93 -9.76
CA ALA A 174 -9.52 16.87 -10.69
C ALA A 174 -9.23 15.58 -9.91
N GLY A 175 -9.68 14.44 -10.43
CA GLY A 175 -9.42 13.13 -9.88
C GLY A 175 -8.83 12.20 -10.92
N GLU A 176 -7.98 11.29 -10.52
CA GLU A 176 -7.37 10.30 -11.40
C GLU A 176 -7.47 8.90 -10.77
N ILE A 177 -7.89 7.94 -11.58
CA ILE A 177 -7.78 6.51 -11.29
C ILE A 177 -6.57 6.02 -12.06
N GLY A 178 -5.39 6.31 -11.55
CA GLY A 178 -4.13 6.01 -12.21
C GLY A 178 -3.51 4.70 -11.73
N LEU A 179 -2.81 4.04 -12.64
CA LEU A 179 -1.89 2.96 -12.31
C LEU A 179 -0.55 3.58 -11.89
N VAL A 180 0.01 3.12 -10.79
CA VAL A 180 1.30 3.54 -10.25
C VAL A 180 2.10 2.31 -9.85
#